data_ae847d5aa7b7b163637e313ee4897858
#
_entry.id   ae847d5aa7b7b163637e313ee4897858
#
_cell.length_a   1.000
_cell.length_b   1.000
_cell.length_c   1.000
_cell.angle_alpha   90.00
_cell.angle_beta   90.00
_cell.angle_gamma   90.00
#
_symmetry.space_group_name_H-M   'P 1'
#
loop_
_entity.id
_entity.type
_entity.pdbx_description
1 polymer ?
#
loop_
_entity_poly.entity_id
_entity_poly.type
_entity_poly.pdbx_seq_one_letter_code
_entity_poly.pdbx_strand_id
1 'polypeptide(L)'
;MPYNRGMEKQYKTFAEFYPFYLSEHQDRTCRRLHFFGTTIGLMLFATAIIQGNAWFILAGVVVGYAFAWVGHFGFEKNRPATFQYPLYSFMGDWVMWKDMLTGKIEF
;
A
#
# COMPACT_ATOMS: atom_id res chain seq x y z
N MET A 1 -0.09 18.52 18.35
CA MET A 1 -0.81 18.37 18.39
C MET A 1 -1.00 17.75 18.77
N PRO A 2 -1.19 18.01 19.10
CA PRO A 2 -1.35 16.86 19.42
C PRO A 2 -2.30 16.25 18.60
N TYR A 3 -1.95 15.18 18.35
CA TYR A 3 -2.72 14.40 17.62
C TYR A 3 -4.00 14.33 18.28
N ASN A 4 -4.96 14.47 17.62
CA ASN A 4 -6.09 14.45 18.12
C ASN A 4 -6.63 13.25 18.02
N ARG A 5 -6.30 12.53 18.64
CA ARG A 5 -6.63 11.42 18.69
C ARG A 5 -7.77 11.04 18.46
N GLY A 6 -8.01 10.33 18.21
CA GLY A 6 -9.13 9.84 18.07
C GLY A 6 -9.90 10.70 17.30
N MET A 7 -9.33 11.64 17.05
CA MET A 7 -9.88 12.49 16.53
C MET A 7 -10.29 12.05 15.42
N GLU A 8 -11.10 12.43 14.88
CA GLU A 8 -11.57 11.99 13.82
C GLU A 8 -10.66 11.98 12.78
N LYS A 9 -10.82 11.18 11.78
CA LYS A 9 -9.94 11.12 10.69
C LYS A 9 -9.97 12.40 9.92
N GLN A 10 -8.79 12.88 9.54
CA GLN A 10 -8.67 14.08 8.76
C GLN A 10 -9.18 13.93 7.36
N TYR A 11 -9.03 12.75 6.76
CA TYR A 11 -9.35 12.54 5.35
C TYR A 11 -10.68 11.80 5.24
N LYS A 12 -11.64 12.43 4.59
CA LYS A 12 -12.98 11.86 4.48
C LYS A 12 -13.24 11.18 3.16
N THR A 13 -12.36 11.40 2.18
CA THR A 13 -12.46 10.73 0.89
C THR A 13 -11.10 10.22 0.50
N PHE A 14 -11.07 9.25 -0.40
CA PHE A 14 -9.80 8.75 -0.90
C PHE A 14 -9.04 9.85 -1.66
N ALA A 15 -9.76 10.69 -2.39
CA ALA A 15 -9.11 11.77 -3.14
C ALA A 15 -8.36 12.71 -2.21
N GLU A 16 -8.89 12.96 -1.01
CA GLU A 16 -8.20 13.79 -0.02
C GLU A 16 -7.03 13.04 0.59
N PHE A 17 -7.16 11.73 0.74
CA PHE A 17 -6.15 10.91 1.40
C PHE A 17 -4.92 10.67 0.52
N TYR A 18 -5.12 10.48 -0.78
CA TYR A 18 -4.05 10.00 -1.64
C TYR A 18 -2.80 10.90 -1.65
N PRO A 19 -2.91 12.25 -1.69
CA PRO A 19 -1.71 13.06 -1.59
C PRO A 19 -0.92 12.83 -0.30
N PHE A 20 -1.62 12.61 0.82
CA PHE A 20 -0.96 12.27 2.07
C PHE A 20 -0.27 10.91 1.94
N TYR A 21 -0.95 9.93 1.34
CA TYR A 21 -0.38 8.61 1.12
C TYR A 21 0.94 8.73 0.34
N LEU A 22 0.94 9.53 -0.72
CA LEU A 22 2.15 9.70 -1.51
C LEU A 22 3.26 10.40 -0.73
N SER A 23 2.90 11.31 0.17
CA SER A 23 3.90 11.97 0.99
C SER A 23 4.58 11.01 1.95
N GLU A 24 3.93 9.89 2.27
CA GLU A 24 4.49 8.88 3.13
C GLU A 24 5.28 7.83 2.35
N HIS A 25 5.40 8.01 1.04
CA HIS A 25 6.12 7.09 0.16
C HIS A 25 7.12 7.85 -0.70
N GLN A 26 7.93 8.69 -0.06
CA GLN A 26 8.90 9.52 -0.78
C GLN A 26 10.15 8.75 -1.18
N ASP A 27 10.49 7.71 -0.42
CA ASP A 27 11.70 6.95 -0.68
C ASP A 27 11.49 6.02 -1.89
N ARG A 28 12.39 6.11 -2.85
CA ARG A 28 12.24 5.33 -4.08
C ARG A 28 12.25 3.83 -3.82
N THR A 29 13.12 3.36 -2.93
CA THR A 29 13.18 1.94 -2.62
C THR A 29 11.89 1.48 -1.94
N CYS A 30 11.33 2.30 -1.06
CA CYS A 30 10.06 1.99 -0.44
C CYS A 30 8.97 1.85 -1.49
N ARG A 31 8.90 2.78 -2.45
CA ARG A 31 7.89 2.71 -3.52
C ARG A 31 8.08 1.47 -4.38
N ARG A 32 9.34 1.13 -4.70
CA ARG A 32 9.62 -0.07 -5.51
C ARG A 32 9.23 -1.34 -4.78
N LEU A 33 9.46 -1.39 -3.47
CA LEU A 33 9.04 -2.54 -2.69
C LEU A 33 7.52 -2.68 -2.70
N HIS A 34 6.80 -1.56 -2.59
CA HIS A 34 5.34 -1.60 -2.71
C HIS A 34 4.94 -2.11 -4.10
N PHE A 35 5.62 -1.66 -5.13
CA PHE A 35 5.31 -2.07 -6.50
C PHE A 35 5.49 -3.58 -6.66
N PHE A 36 6.62 -4.11 -6.22
CA PHE A 36 6.87 -5.54 -6.34
C PHE A 36 5.93 -6.35 -5.47
N GLY A 37 5.65 -5.89 -4.26
CA GLY A 37 4.72 -6.58 -3.38
C GLY A 37 3.31 -6.64 -3.95
N THR A 38 2.86 -5.54 -4.53
CA THR A 38 1.53 -5.49 -5.15
C THR A 38 1.48 -6.38 -6.39
N THR A 39 2.56 -6.40 -7.18
CA THR A 39 2.63 -7.26 -8.35
C THR A 39 2.54 -8.74 -7.96
N ILE A 40 3.33 -9.14 -6.98
CA ILE A 40 3.31 -10.53 -6.52
C ILE A 40 1.94 -10.86 -5.91
N GLY A 41 1.37 -9.92 -5.15
CA GLY A 41 0.05 -10.10 -4.59
C GLY A 41 -0.99 -10.32 -5.66
N LEU A 42 -0.92 -9.54 -6.75
CA LEU A 42 -1.85 -9.70 -7.86
C LEU A 42 -1.70 -11.07 -8.49
N MET A 43 -0.46 -11.53 -8.68
CA MET A 43 -0.22 -12.87 -9.24
C MET A 43 -0.79 -13.96 -8.34
N LEU A 44 -0.68 -13.79 -7.04
CA LEU A 44 -1.22 -14.77 -6.10
C LEU A 44 -2.75 -14.74 -6.09
N PHE A 45 -3.36 -13.56 -6.23
CA PHE A 45 -4.81 -13.45 -6.33
C PHE A 45 -5.30 -14.15 -7.60
N ALA A 46 -4.60 -13.98 -8.72
CA ALA A 46 -4.96 -14.67 -9.95
C ALA A 46 -4.85 -16.18 -9.78
N THR A 47 -3.79 -16.63 -9.10
CA THR A 47 -3.60 -18.05 -8.82
C THR A 47 -4.76 -18.60 -7.99
N ALA A 48 -5.23 -17.81 -7.01
CA ALA A 48 -6.36 -18.22 -6.19
C ALA A 48 -7.58 -18.51 -7.05
N ILE A 49 -7.84 -17.66 -8.02
CA ILE A 49 -8.99 -17.83 -8.91
C ILE A 49 -8.78 -19.05 -9.80
N ILE A 50 -7.62 -19.17 -10.41
CA ILE A 50 -7.32 -20.25 -11.35
C ILE A 50 -7.38 -21.60 -10.64
N GLN A 51 -6.83 -21.69 -9.43
CA GLN A 51 -6.77 -22.93 -8.69
C GLN A 51 -8.03 -23.20 -7.85
N GLY A 52 -8.90 -22.22 -7.71
CA GLY A 52 -10.05 -22.33 -6.83
C GLY A 52 -9.63 -22.49 -5.39
N ASN A 53 -8.56 -21.81 -4.98
CA ASN A 53 -7.99 -21.99 -3.65
C ASN A 53 -7.79 -20.63 -2.98
N ALA A 54 -8.66 -20.35 -2.01
CA ALA A 54 -8.64 -19.04 -1.34
C ALA A 54 -7.41 -18.78 -0.50
N TRP A 55 -6.64 -19.82 -0.17
CA TRP A 55 -5.41 -19.60 0.60
C TRP A 55 -4.42 -18.71 -0.14
N PHE A 56 -4.46 -18.71 -1.49
CA PHE A 56 -3.60 -17.83 -2.25
C PHE A 56 -3.99 -16.36 -2.09
N ILE A 57 -5.24 -16.05 -1.74
CA ILE A 57 -5.63 -14.67 -1.45
C ILE A 57 -4.93 -14.22 -0.18
N LEU A 58 -4.95 -15.05 0.86
CA LEU A 58 -4.26 -14.73 2.10
C LEU A 58 -2.76 -14.58 1.85
N ALA A 59 -2.17 -15.49 1.07
CA ALA A 59 -0.76 -15.39 0.74
C ALA A 59 -0.43 -14.08 0.05
N GLY A 60 -1.30 -13.64 -0.86
CA GLY A 60 -1.09 -12.37 -1.57
C GLY A 60 -1.11 -11.17 -0.64
N VAL A 61 -2.06 -11.17 0.31
CA VAL A 61 -2.14 -10.08 1.28
C VAL A 61 -0.89 -10.06 2.17
N VAL A 62 -0.48 -11.23 2.66
CA VAL A 62 0.69 -11.31 3.54
C VAL A 62 1.95 -10.84 2.82
N VAL A 63 2.16 -11.31 1.58
CA VAL A 63 3.35 -10.94 0.83
C VAL A 63 3.33 -9.45 0.52
N GLY A 64 2.18 -8.92 0.10
CA GLY A 64 2.07 -7.49 -0.20
C GLY A 64 2.44 -6.62 1.00
N TYR A 65 1.89 -6.96 2.16
CA TYR A 65 2.19 -6.19 3.37
C TYR A 65 3.62 -6.41 3.84
N ALA A 66 4.18 -7.60 3.64
CA ALA A 66 5.57 -7.84 4.03
C ALA A 66 6.50 -6.91 3.25
N PHE A 67 6.31 -6.81 1.94
CA PHE A 67 7.12 -5.92 1.12
C PHE A 67 6.91 -4.46 1.54
N ALA A 68 5.65 -4.06 1.74
CA ALA A 68 5.32 -2.68 2.09
C ALA A 68 5.95 -2.27 3.41
N TRP A 69 5.87 -3.16 4.41
CA TRP A 69 6.37 -2.82 5.75
C TRP A 69 7.89 -2.79 5.79
N VAL A 70 8.55 -3.66 5.02
CA VAL A 70 10.01 -3.55 4.86
C VAL A 70 10.34 -2.16 4.29
N GLY A 71 9.57 -1.71 3.32
CA GLY A 71 9.78 -0.39 2.74
C GLY A 71 9.62 0.72 3.76
N HIS A 72 8.54 0.67 4.54
CA HIS A 72 8.29 1.73 5.51
C HIS A 72 9.28 1.72 6.67
N PHE A 73 9.47 0.57 7.30
CA PHE A 73 10.33 0.53 8.48
C PHE A 73 11.80 0.53 8.13
N GLY A 74 12.17 -0.03 6.98
CA GLY A 74 13.57 -0.15 6.60
C GLY A 74 14.12 1.04 5.82
N PHE A 75 13.31 1.65 4.98
CA PHE A 75 13.80 2.67 4.05
C PHE A 75 13.15 4.03 4.23
N GLU A 76 11.82 4.07 4.32
CA GLU A 76 11.14 5.35 4.51
C GLU A 76 11.29 5.85 5.95
N LYS A 77 11.45 4.93 6.88
CA LYS A 77 11.62 5.23 8.30
C LYS A 77 10.38 5.87 8.89
N ASN A 78 9.21 5.36 8.49
CA ASN A 78 7.95 5.83 9.02
C ASN A 78 7.03 4.65 9.28
N ARG A 79 5.89 4.92 9.90
CA ARG A 79 4.88 3.90 10.13
C ARG A 79 3.95 3.84 8.93
N PRO A 80 3.53 2.65 8.52
CA PRO A 80 2.57 2.54 7.43
C PRO A 80 1.27 3.26 7.76
N ALA A 81 0.70 3.96 6.79
CA ALA A 81 -0.58 4.64 6.96
C ALA A 81 -1.71 3.66 7.23
N THR A 82 -1.50 2.38 6.93
CA THR A 82 -2.45 1.32 7.22
C THR A 82 -2.91 1.33 8.68
N PHE A 83 -2.06 1.74 9.60
CA PHE A 83 -2.42 1.75 11.01
C PHE A 83 -3.49 2.78 11.33
N GLN A 84 -3.62 3.83 10.52
CA GLN A 84 -4.65 4.83 10.73
C GLN A 84 -5.77 4.73 9.71
N TYR A 85 -5.45 4.40 8.48
CA TYR A 85 -6.40 4.37 7.36
C TYR A 85 -6.27 3.06 6.61
N PRO A 86 -6.72 1.94 7.20
CA PRO A 86 -6.48 0.64 6.58
C PRO A 86 -7.11 0.49 5.20
N LEU A 87 -8.35 0.93 5.01
CA LEU A 87 -9.00 0.79 3.72
C LEU A 87 -8.39 1.72 2.68
N TYR A 88 -8.20 2.99 3.04
CA TYR A 88 -7.62 3.94 2.09
C TYR A 88 -6.18 3.57 1.74
N SER A 89 -5.42 3.03 2.71
CA SER A 89 -4.06 2.62 2.43
C SER A 89 -4.02 1.44 1.46
N PHE A 90 -4.94 0.51 1.64
CA PHE A 90 -5.04 -0.62 0.72
C PHE A 90 -5.37 -0.12 -0.70
N MET A 91 -6.35 0.79 -0.80
CA MET A 91 -6.69 1.39 -2.09
C MET A 91 -5.50 2.15 -2.67
N GLY A 92 -4.77 2.87 -1.81
CA GLY A 92 -3.59 3.62 -2.24
C GLY A 92 -2.51 2.74 -2.83
N ASP A 93 -2.32 1.56 -2.26
CA ASP A 93 -1.33 0.62 -2.78
C ASP A 93 -1.63 0.27 -4.25
N TRP A 94 -2.89 0.03 -4.57
CA TRP A 94 -3.27 -0.31 -5.94
C TRP A 94 -3.19 0.89 -6.87
N VAL A 95 -3.60 2.07 -6.41
CA VAL A 95 -3.55 3.27 -7.25
C VAL A 95 -2.10 3.67 -7.49
N MET A 96 -1.24 3.61 -6.48
CA MET A 96 0.17 3.92 -6.66
C MET A 96 0.82 2.92 -7.62
N TRP A 97 0.47 1.63 -7.50
CA TRP A 97 0.97 0.61 -8.41
C TRP A 97 0.61 0.96 -9.86
N LYS A 98 -0.66 1.33 -10.09
CA LYS A 98 -1.10 1.72 -11.42
C LYS A 98 -0.38 2.98 -11.89
N ASP A 99 -0.21 3.96 -11.02
CA ASP A 99 0.44 5.21 -11.39
C ASP A 99 1.92 4.99 -11.69
N MET A 100 2.58 4.06 -11.01
CA MET A 100 3.95 3.71 -11.33
C MET A 100 4.03 2.93 -12.64
N LEU A 101 3.07 2.03 -12.87
CA LEU A 101 3.05 1.23 -14.07
C LEU A 101 2.85 2.10 -15.31
N THR A 102 2.03 3.13 -15.21
CA THR A 102 1.74 4.00 -16.35
C THR A 102 2.69 5.19 -16.45
N GLY A 103 3.64 5.30 -15.55
CA GLY A 103 4.62 6.39 -15.60
C GLY A 103 4.15 7.70 -14.98
N LYS A 104 2.96 7.72 -14.38
CA LYS A 104 2.48 8.92 -13.72
C LYS A 104 3.31 9.21 -12.47
N ILE A 105 3.78 8.16 -11.81
CA ILE A 105 4.75 8.27 -10.73
C ILE A 105 5.99 7.56 -11.20
N GLU A 106 7.14 8.20 -11.01
CA GLU A 106 8.38 7.65 -11.47
C GLU A 106 8.76 6.40 -10.70
N PHE A 107 9.16 5.34 -11.41
CA PHE A 107 9.62 4.12 -10.79
C PHE A 107 11.00 4.36 -10.15
#